data_bdeec7244874701efd0237585174b3e9
#
_entry.id   bdeec7244874701efd0237585174b3e9
#
_cell.length_a   1.000
_cell.length_b   1.000
_cell.length_c   1.000
_cell.angle_alpha   90.00
_cell.angle_beta   90.00
_cell.angle_gamma   90.00
#
_symmetry.space_group_name_H-M   'P 1'
#
loop_
_entity.id
_entity.type
_entity.pdbx_description
1 polymer ?
#
loop_
_entity_poly.entity_id
_entity_poly.type
_entity_poly.pdbx_seq_one_letter_code
_entity_poly.pdbx_strand_id
1 'polypeptide(L)'
;MFQKKKFLTMDTETVGLEGHVYDVGYTVHDKQGNIELERNWLVEENFTDPKKMMGAFYAGKHFTHYARMLQDGEITLKPWIEIVEQMNQDITDYGVSVIAAYNAGFDFRVMAQTHNSLGYEGKVLESALEILDIWQFACETKLSQKSYANIAREMGWVSPAGNIKTGAEFAHRYCSGDYSFIE
;
A
#
# COMPACT_ATOMS: atom_id res chain seq x y z
N MET A 1 -6.86 -9.16 30.13
CA MET A 1 -5.56 -8.75 29.55
C MET A 1 -5.91 -7.98 28.30
N PHE A 2 -5.61 -6.68 28.22
CA PHE A 2 -5.92 -5.90 27.00
C PHE A 2 -5.00 -6.42 25.89
N GLN A 3 -5.58 -7.02 24.86
CA GLN A 3 -4.84 -7.45 23.68
C GLN A 3 -4.21 -6.19 23.05
N LYS A 4 -2.90 -6.19 22.86
CA LYS A 4 -2.22 -5.06 22.22
C LYS A 4 -2.70 -4.98 20.77
N LYS A 5 -3.18 -3.83 20.34
CA LYS A 5 -3.57 -3.61 18.92
C LYS A 5 -2.39 -3.96 18.01
N LYS A 6 -2.66 -4.80 17.01
CA LYS A 6 -1.76 -5.11 15.91
C LYS A 6 -2.31 -4.48 14.65
N PHE A 7 -1.40 -4.02 13.82
CA PHE A 7 -1.68 -3.33 12.56
C PHE A 7 -1.16 -4.19 11.42
N LEU A 8 -1.93 -4.27 10.34
CA LEU A 8 -1.44 -4.67 9.04
C LEU A 8 -1.41 -3.41 8.17
N THR A 9 -0.23 -2.94 7.81
CA THR A 9 -0.07 -1.82 6.89
C THR A 9 0.26 -2.35 5.51
N MET A 10 -0.54 -1.98 4.52
CA MET A 10 -0.45 -2.50 3.17
C MET A 10 -0.36 -1.40 2.12
N ASP A 11 0.15 -1.77 0.96
CA ASP A 11 0.17 -0.98 -0.26
C ASP A 11 -0.04 -1.89 -1.47
N THR A 12 -0.62 -1.34 -2.54
CA THR A 12 -0.87 -2.08 -3.78
C THR A 12 -0.47 -1.27 -5.01
N GLU A 13 0.17 -1.95 -5.97
CA GLU A 13 0.42 -1.38 -7.29
C GLU A 13 -0.57 -1.94 -8.32
N THR A 14 -1.03 -1.07 -9.24
CA THR A 14 -2.13 -1.41 -10.15
C THR A 14 -1.82 -1.09 -11.61
N VAL A 15 -2.50 -1.80 -12.47
CA VAL A 15 -2.53 -1.53 -13.92
C VAL A 15 -3.49 -0.35 -14.17
N GLY A 16 -3.04 0.87 -13.87
CA GLY A 16 -3.83 2.11 -13.98
C GLY A 16 -4.80 2.33 -12.81
N LEU A 17 -5.40 3.52 -12.73
CA LEU A 17 -6.24 3.96 -11.59
C LEU A 17 -7.53 3.14 -11.40
N GLU A 18 -8.05 2.54 -12.45
CA GLU A 18 -9.22 1.65 -12.43
C GLU A 18 -8.81 0.19 -12.64
N GLY A 19 -7.51 -0.08 -12.53
CA GLY A 19 -6.93 -1.35 -12.94
C GLY A 19 -6.89 -2.40 -11.84
N HIS A 20 -6.32 -3.55 -12.23
CA HIS A 20 -6.14 -4.68 -11.36
C HIS A 20 -4.81 -4.60 -10.63
N VAL A 21 -4.78 -5.10 -9.41
CA VAL A 21 -3.57 -5.20 -8.60
C VAL A 21 -2.58 -6.17 -9.26
N TYR A 22 -1.31 -5.75 -9.38
CA TYR A 22 -0.23 -6.63 -9.84
C TYR A 22 0.88 -6.80 -8.80
N ASP A 23 0.95 -5.93 -7.79
CA ASP A 23 1.89 -6.02 -6.68
C ASP A 23 1.14 -5.76 -5.37
N VAL A 24 1.40 -6.57 -4.35
CA VAL A 24 0.83 -6.46 -2.99
C VAL A 24 1.95 -6.59 -1.99
N GLY A 25 2.15 -5.54 -1.21
CA GLY A 25 3.04 -5.54 -0.06
C GLY A 25 2.30 -5.26 1.24
N TYR A 26 2.66 -5.93 2.33
CA TYR A 26 2.20 -5.56 3.67
C TYR A 26 3.16 -5.96 4.77
N THR A 27 3.04 -5.26 5.88
CA THR A 27 3.73 -5.58 7.13
C THR A 27 2.73 -5.74 8.26
N VAL A 28 2.99 -6.68 9.18
CA VAL A 28 2.30 -6.75 10.46
C VAL A 28 3.21 -6.20 11.54
N HIS A 29 2.70 -5.25 12.32
CA HIS A 29 3.50 -4.58 13.34
C HIS A 29 2.66 -4.19 14.57
N ASP A 30 3.34 -3.87 15.67
CA ASP A 30 2.71 -3.29 16.84
C ASP A 30 2.56 -1.75 16.71
N LYS A 31 1.94 -1.11 17.69
CA LYS A 31 1.76 0.35 17.71
C LYS A 31 3.06 1.16 17.86
N GLN A 32 4.17 0.53 18.18
CA GLN A 32 5.50 1.13 18.24
C GLN A 32 6.24 1.02 16.90
N GLY A 33 5.68 0.31 15.90
CA GLY A 33 6.30 0.08 14.61
C GLY A 33 7.27 -1.11 14.59
N ASN A 34 7.29 -1.96 15.61
CA ASN A 34 8.08 -3.19 15.58
C ASN A 34 7.44 -4.17 14.61
N ILE A 35 8.13 -4.45 13.50
CA ILE A 35 7.67 -5.35 12.44
C ILE A 35 7.81 -6.81 12.93
N GLU A 36 6.74 -7.59 12.80
CA GLU A 36 6.67 -9.00 13.14
C GLU A 36 6.57 -9.89 11.92
N LEU A 37 6.03 -9.34 10.83
CA LEU A 37 5.88 -10.02 9.54
C LEU A 37 6.01 -9.00 8.42
N GLU A 38 6.65 -9.43 7.32
CA GLU A 38 6.68 -8.71 6.05
C GLU A 38 6.34 -9.66 4.91
N ARG A 39 5.51 -9.22 3.97
CA ARG A 39 5.12 -9.95 2.77
C ARG A 39 5.18 -9.04 1.56
N ASN A 40 5.61 -9.61 0.46
CA ASN A 40 5.59 -8.94 -0.84
C ASN A 40 5.44 -9.96 -1.95
N TRP A 41 4.39 -9.80 -2.81
CA TRP A 41 4.10 -10.71 -3.90
C TRP A 41 3.64 -9.98 -5.16
N LEU A 42 4.02 -10.53 -6.31
CA LEU A 42 3.43 -10.18 -7.59
C LEU A 42 2.24 -11.11 -7.88
N VAL A 43 1.12 -10.51 -8.28
CA VAL A 43 -0.10 -11.22 -8.66
C VAL A 43 0.10 -11.88 -10.02
N GLU A 44 0.19 -13.20 -10.06
CA GLU A 44 0.58 -13.96 -11.24
C GLU A 44 -0.32 -13.64 -12.45
N GLU A 45 -1.64 -13.64 -12.29
CA GLU A 45 -2.62 -13.43 -13.37
C GLU A 45 -2.56 -12.03 -14.01
N ASN A 46 -2.02 -11.06 -13.30
CA ASN A 46 -1.90 -9.70 -13.80
C ASN A 46 -0.48 -9.37 -14.24
N PHE A 47 0.52 -9.77 -13.46
CA PHE A 47 1.92 -9.46 -13.74
C PHE A 47 2.46 -10.21 -14.96
N THR A 48 2.00 -11.44 -15.20
CA THR A 48 2.41 -12.24 -16.37
C THR A 48 1.67 -11.93 -17.66
N ASP A 49 0.65 -11.05 -17.61
CA ASP A 49 -0.06 -10.58 -18.81
C ASP A 49 0.60 -9.32 -19.39
N PRO A 50 1.35 -9.42 -20.52
CA PRO A 50 2.04 -8.27 -21.08
C PRO A 50 1.11 -7.14 -21.51
N LYS A 51 -0.14 -7.48 -21.92
CA LYS A 51 -1.12 -6.47 -22.35
C LYS A 51 -1.58 -5.62 -21.17
N LYS A 52 -1.79 -6.25 -20.02
CA LYS A 52 -2.11 -5.55 -18.77
C LYS A 52 -0.91 -4.69 -18.33
N MET A 53 0.28 -5.29 -18.24
CA MET A 53 1.47 -4.62 -17.72
C MET A 53 1.95 -3.44 -18.58
N MET A 54 1.68 -3.44 -19.91
CA MET A 54 1.97 -2.28 -20.75
C MET A 54 1.18 -1.02 -20.35
N GLY A 55 0.04 -1.17 -19.68
CA GLY A 55 -0.78 -0.08 -19.15
C GLY A 55 -0.40 0.36 -17.73
N ALA A 56 0.47 -0.36 -17.05
CA ALA A 56 0.83 -0.08 -15.67
C ALA A 56 1.77 1.12 -15.57
N PHE A 57 1.36 2.13 -14.77
CA PHE A 57 2.07 3.41 -14.67
C PHE A 57 3.52 3.26 -14.17
N TYR A 58 3.72 2.39 -13.20
CA TYR A 58 5.03 2.15 -12.60
C TYR A 58 5.80 0.98 -13.20
N ALA A 59 5.16 0.09 -13.99
CA ALA A 59 5.82 -1.08 -14.54
C ALA A 59 7.04 -0.72 -15.41
N GLY A 60 6.95 0.33 -16.22
CA GLY A 60 8.06 0.81 -17.03
C GLY A 60 9.27 1.30 -16.23
N LYS A 61 9.03 1.89 -15.05
CA LYS A 61 10.08 2.34 -14.12
C LYS A 61 10.74 1.19 -13.37
N HIS A 62 9.95 0.18 -12.99
CA HIS A 62 10.35 -0.86 -12.05
C HIS A 62 10.55 -2.24 -12.68
N PHE A 63 10.31 -2.40 -13.98
CA PHE A 63 10.41 -3.71 -14.64
C PHE A 63 11.78 -4.38 -14.44
N THR A 64 12.86 -3.61 -14.57
CA THR A 64 14.23 -4.09 -14.30
C THR A 64 14.44 -4.43 -12.82
N HIS A 65 13.79 -3.68 -11.93
CA HIS A 65 13.84 -3.91 -10.50
C HIS A 65 13.10 -5.20 -10.12
N TYR A 66 11.88 -5.37 -10.60
CA TYR A 66 11.10 -6.61 -10.39
C TYR A 66 11.81 -7.85 -10.94
N ALA A 67 12.42 -7.75 -12.14
CA ALA A 67 13.17 -8.86 -12.72
C ALA A 67 14.34 -9.31 -11.81
N ARG A 68 15.05 -8.34 -11.22
CA ARG A 68 16.10 -8.62 -10.24
C ARG A 68 15.55 -9.23 -8.97
N MET A 69 14.52 -8.64 -8.37
CA MET A 69 13.90 -9.13 -7.14
C MET A 69 13.37 -10.56 -7.29
N LEU A 70 12.77 -10.89 -8.46
CA LEU A 70 12.35 -12.25 -8.77
C LEU A 70 13.54 -13.21 -8.88
N GLN A 71 14.63 -12.79 -9.53
CA GLN A 71 15.84 -13.60 -9.67
C GLN A 71 16.54 -13.84 -8.33
N ASP A 72 16.57 -12.84 -7.47
CA ASP A 72 17.19 -12.88 -6.14
C ASP A 72 16.26 -13.55 -5.09
N GLY A 73 15.01 -13.83 -5.44
CA GLY A 73 14.02 -14.43 -4.55
C GLY A 73 13.48 -13.47 -3.49
N GLU A 74 13.69 -12.16 -3.67
CA GLU A 74 13.19 -11.11 -2.78
C GLU A 74 11.68 -10.91 -2.91
N ILE A 75 11.12 -11.20 -4.10
CA ILE A 75 9.69 -11.20 -4.38
C ILE A 75 9.32 -12.47 -5.15
N THR A 76 8.08 -12.95 -5.01
CA THR A 76 7.62 -14.14 -5.71
C THR A 76 6.29 -13.89 -6.41
N LEU A 77 6.05 -14.61 -7.51
CA LEU A 77 4.75 -14.70 -8.14
C LEU A 77 3.84 -15.61 -7.32
N LYS A 78 2.60 -15.17 -7.10
CA LYS A 78 1.56 -15.98 -6.48
C LYS A 78 0.21 -15.75 -7.17
N PRO A 79 -0.63 -16.80 -7.31
CA PRO A 79 -2.03 -16.61 -7.66
C PRO A 79 -2.74 -15.69 -6.69
N TRP A 80 -3.62 -14.83 -7.21
CA TRP A 80 -4.35 -13.85 -6.40
C TRP A 80 -5.06 -14.49 -5.20
N ILE A 81 -5.70 -15.63 -5.41
CA ILE A 81 -6.44 -16.28 -4.32
C ILE A 81 -5.54 -16.73 -3.19
N GLU A 82 -4.34 -17.24 -3.49
CA GLU A 82 -3.38 -17.64 -2.47
C GLU A 82 -2.85 -16.43 -1.66
N ILE A 83 -2.72 -15.26 -2.30
CA ILE A 83 -2.37 -14.01 -1.61
C ILE A 83 -3.47 -13.64 -0.62
N VAL A 84 -4.73 -13.68 -1.06
CA VAL A 84 -5.89 -13.36 -0.23
C VAL A 84 -6.02 -14.34 0.96
N GLU A 85 -5.90 -15.63 0.71
CA GLU A 85 -5.93 -16.65 1.76
C GLU A 85 -4.81 -16.45 2.79
N GLN A 86 -3.59 -16.21 2.32
CA GLN A 86 -2.45 -15.97 3.19
C GLN A 86 -2.62 -14.69 4.02
N MET A 87 -3.13 -13.61 3.42
CA MET A 87 -3.39 -12.36 4.14
C MET A 87 -4.44 -12.59 5.25
N ASN A 88 -5.53 -13.29 4.99
CA ASN A 88 -6.54 -13.61 5.99
C ASN A 88 -5.99 -14.54 7.09
N GLN A 89 -5.12 -15.49 6.73
CA GLN A 89 -4.43 -16.34 7.70
C GLN A 89 -3.50 -15.52 8.59
N ASP A 90 -2.67 -14.64 8.01
CA ASP A 90 -1.74 -13.79 8.77
C ASP A 90 -2.51 -12.82 9.69
N ILE A 91 -3.63 -12.26 9.25
CA ILE A 91 -4.54 -11.45 10.09
C ILE A 91 -4.97 -12.23 11.33
N THR A 92 -5.34 -13.48 11.16
CA THR A 92 -5.80 -14.36 12.24
C THR A 92 -4.66 -14.75 13.17
N ASP A 93 -3.54 -15.22 12.61
CA ASP A 93 -2.41 -15.77 13.38
C ASP A 93 -1.72 -14.70 14.23
N TYR A 94 -1.60 -13.48 13.70
CA TYR A 94 -0.99 -12.36 14.42
C TYR A 94 -2.00 -11.57 15.27
N GLY A 95 -3.29 -11.86 15.17
CA GLY A 95 -4.34 -11.14 15.90
C GLY A 95 -4.43 -9.68 15.49
N VAL A 96 -4.33 -9.42 14.17
CA VAL A 96 -4.48 -8.08 13.59
C VAL A 96 -5.88 -7.56 13.89
N SER A 97 -5.98 -6.31 14.34
CA SER A 97 -7.25 -5.64 14.63
C SER A 97 -7.47 -4.37 13.82
N VAL A 98 -6.40 -3.85 13.20
CA VAL A 98 -6.44 -2.65 12.37
C VAL A 98 -5.72 -2.92 11.06
N ILE A 99 -6.34 -2.56 9.94
CA ILE A 99 -5.69 -2.52 8.64
C ILE A 99 -5.47 -1.07 8.23
N ALA A 100 -4.29 -0.75 7.74
CA ALA A 100 -3.90 0.60 7.40
C ALA A 100 -3.33 0.66 5.97
N ALA A 101 -3.66 1.73 5.24
CA ALA A 101 -3.04 2.05 3.96
C ALA A 101 -3.07 3.57 3.73
N TYR A 102 -2.20 4.06 2.84
CA TYR A 102 -2.20 5.46 2.46
C TYR A 102 -3.25 5.71 1.38
N ASN A 103 -4.35 6.39 1.72
CA ASN A 103 -5.57 6.45 0.90
C ASN A 103 -6.26 5.07 0.78
N ALA A 104 -6.53 4.44 1.91
CA ALA A 104 -7.02 3.06 2.05
C ALA A 104 -8.23 2.72 1.16
N GLY A 105 -9.07 3.71 0.86
CA GLY A 105 -10.21 3.52 -0.05
C GLY A 105 -9.81 3.10 -1.47
N PHE A 106 -8.61 3.51 -1.92
CA PHE A 106 -8.06 3.08 -3.20
C PHE A 106 -7.71 1.59 -3.17
N ASP A 107 -6.89 1.16 -2.21
CA ASP A 107 -6.39 -0.21 -2.10
C ASP A 107 -7.53 -1.21 -1.95
N PHE A 108 -8.47 -0.96 -1.06
CA PHE A 108 -9.65 -1.84 -0.89
C PHE A 108 -10.49 -1.94 -2.16
N ARG A 109 -10.66 -0.84 -2.89
CA ARG A 109 -11.41 -0.84 -4.14
C ARG A 109 -10.73 -1.68 -5.21
N VAL A 110 -9.43 -1.47 -5.45
CA VAL A 110 -8.70 -2.21 -6.50
C VAL A 110 -8.51 -3.69 -6.16
N MET A 111 -8.37 -4.03 -4.88
CA MET A 111 -8.37 -5.42 -4.41
C MET A 111 -9.71 -6.11 -4.69
N ALA A 112 -10.83 -5.46 -4.36
CA ALA A 112 -12.16 -6.00 -4.63
C ALA A 112 -12.42 -6.14 -6.14
N GLN A 113 -11.99 -5.16 -6.96
CA GLN A 113 -12.08 -5.23 -8.41
C GLN A 113 -11.26 -6.38 -8.97
N THR A 114 -10.03 -6.57 -8.50
CA THR A 114 -9.16 -7.69 -8.89
C THR A 114 -9.83 -9.02 -8.58
N HIS A 115 -10.33 -9.18 -7.35
CA HIS A 115 -11.00 -10.39 -6.88
C HIS A 115 -12.19 -10.77 -7.77
N ASN A 116 -13.08 -9.81 -8.01
CA ASN A 116 -14.25 -10.01 -8.86
C ASN A 116 -13.89 -10.30 -10.32
N SER A 117 -12.89 -9.60 -10.87
CA SER A 117 -12.50 -9.77 -12.28
C SER A 117 -11.86 -11.13 -12.57
N LEU A 118 -11.26 -11.74 -11.56
CA LEU A 118 -10.70 -13.10 -11.64
C LEU A 118 -11.75 -14.17 -11.34
N GLY A 119 -13.03 -13.79 -11.14
CA GLY A 119 -14.15 -14.71 -10.98
C GLY A 119 -14.32 -15.22 -9.54
N TYR A 120 -13.67 -14.63 -8.57
CA TYR A 120 -13.86 -14.99 -7.16
C TYR A 120 -15.04 -14.22 -6.58
N GLU A 121 -15.81 -14.91 -5.75
CA GLU A 121 -16.96 -14.34 -5.03
C GLU A 121 -16.61 -14.08 -3.57
N GLY A 122 -17.30 -13.13 -2.95
CA GLY A 122 -17.16 -12.85 -1.53
C GLY A 122 -16.27 -11.64 -1.23
N LYS A 123 -15.75 -11.61 -0.02
CA LYS A 123 -14.91 -10.53 0.49
C LYS A 123 -13.45 -10.90 0.39
N VAL A 124 -12.60 -9.94 0.03
CA VAL A 124 -11.15 -10.11 0.08
C VAL A 124 -10.67 -10.30 1.52
N LEU A 125 -11.22 -9.52 2.45
CA LEU A 125 -10.93 -9.64 3.88
C LEU A 125 -12.15 -10.19 4.61
N GLU A 126 -11.99 -11.32 5.28
CA GLU A 126 -13.07 -12.04 5.97
C GLU A 126 -13.39 -11.43 7.34
N SER A 127 -12.39 -10.91 8.02
CA SER A 127 -12.54 -10.36 9.37
C SER A 127 -13.09 -8.94 9.37
N ALA A 128 -13.90 -8.60 10.38
CA ALA A 128 -14.28 -7.23 10.67
C ALA A 128 -13.08 -6.51 11.33
N LEU A 129 -12.38 -5.70 10.55
CA LEU A 129 -11.21 -4.94 10.97
C LEU A 129 -11.54 -3.45 11.07
N GLU A 130 -10.87 -2.76 12.00
CA GLU A 130 -10.82 -1.30 12.00
C GLU A 130 -9.97 -0.85 10.82
N ILE A 131 -10.45 0.12 10.03
CA ILE A 131 -9.69 0.66 8.90
C ILE A 131 -9.07 1.99 9.33
N LEU A 132 -7.76 2.12 9.13
CA LEU A 132 -7.03 3.36 9.31
C LEU A 132 -6.58 3.90 7.94
N ASP A 133 -7.22 4.96 7.47
CA ASP A 133 -6.71 5.71 6.33
C ASP A 133 -5.59 6.64 6.80
N ILE A 134 -4.34 6.27 6.46
CA ILE A 134 -3.14 7.01 6.90
C ILE A 134 -3.12 8.41 6.28
N TRP A 135 -3.59 8.57 5.03
CA TRP A 135 -3.66 9.88 4.39
C TRP A 135 -4.63 10.82 5.11
N GLN A 136 -5.83 10.33 5.37
CA GLN A 136 -6.82 11.13 6.11
C GLN A 136 -6.29 11.50 7.49
N PHE A 137 -5.75 10.55 8.24
CA PHE A 137 -5.16 10.78 9.55
C PHE A 137 -4.01 11.80 9.51
N ALA A 138 -3.11 11.69 8.52
CA ALA A 138 -2.02 12.65 8.33
C ALA A 138 -2.55 14.04 8.01
N CYS A 139 -3.54 14.16 7.12
CA CYS A 139 -4.18 15.42 6.77
C CYS A 139 -4.84 16.09 7.97
N GLU A 140 -5.52 15.32 8.82
CA GLU A 140 -6.21 15.86 10.01
C GLU A 140 -5.25 16.27 11.14
N THR A 141 -4.06 15.66 11.22
CA THR A 141 -3.15 15.84 12.35
C THR A 141 -1.88 16.64 12.03
N LYS A 142 -1.13 16.21 11.03
CA LYS A 142 0.20 16.75 10.71
C LYS A 142 0.20 17.72 9.55
N LEU A 143 -0.47 17.34 8.44
CA LEU A 143 -0.40 18.11 7.20
C LEU A 143 -1.34 19.33 7.20
N SER A 144 -2.26 19.45 8.15
CA SER A 144 -3.07 20.66 8.40
C SER A 144 -2.32 21.75 9.16
N GLN A 145 -1.15 21.46 9.71
CA GLN A 145 -0.39 22.41 10.51
C GLN A 145 0.25 23.51 9.63
N LYS A 146 0.31 24.74 10.16
CA LYS A 146 0.99 25.86 9.48
C LYS A 146 2.47 25.59 9.22
N SER A 147 3.14 24.83 10.10
CA SER A 147 4.53 24.39 9.94
C SER A 147 4.72 23.58 8.67
N TYR A 148 3.82 22.59 8.40
CA TYR A 148 3.85 21.84 7.17
C TYR A 148 3.67 22.74 5.95
N ALA A 149 2.65 23.61 5.98
CA ALA A 149 2.37 24.52 4.88
C ALA A 149 3.55 25.46 4.54
N ASN A 150 4.29 25.92 5.54
CA ASN A 150 5.48 26.76 5.34
C ASN A 150 6.62 25.95 4.70
N ILE A 151 6.95 24.79 5.27
CA ILE A 151 7.99 23.89 4.73
C ILE A 151 7.65 23.45 3.31
N ALA A 152 6.40 23.07 3.05
CA ALA A 152 5.98 22.64 1.73
C ALA A 152 6.16 23.72 0.65
N ARG A 153 5.90 24.99 1.00
CA ARG A 153 6.15 26.12 0.08
C ARG A 153 7.64 26.39 -0.11
N GLU A 154 8.41 26.37 0.96
CA GLU A 154 9.87 26.54 0.93
C GLU A 154 10.56 25.46 0.08
N MET A 155 10.12 24.20 0.22
CA MET A 155 10.67 23.05 -0.50
C MET A 155 10.05 22.87 -1.90
N GLY A 156 9.10 23.72 -2.31
CA GLY A 156 8.45 23.59 -3.61
C GLY A 156 7.49 22.39 -3.72
N TRP A 157 7.00 21.84 -2.59
CA TRP A 157 6.02 20.75 -2.57
C TRP A 157 4.60 21.26 -2.83
N VAL A 158 4.47 21.93 -3.97
CA VAL A 158 3.21 22.49 -4.43
C VAL A 158 2.89 22.00 -5.84
N SER A 159 1.62 21.87 -6.15
CA SER A 159 1.17 21.55 -7.51
C SER A 159 1.28 22.81 -8.42
N PRO A 160 1.20 22.64 -9.75
CA PRO A 160 1.13 23.81 -10.66
C PRO A 160 -0.03 24.76 -10.36
N ALA A 161 -1.11 24.26 -9.73
CA ALA A 161 -2.25 25.06 -9.30
C ALA A 161 -2.05 25.72 -7.90
N GLY A 162 -0.86 25.57 -7.29
CA GLY A 162 -0.52 26.15 -5.97
C GLY A 162 -1.02 25.36 -4.77
N ASN A 163 -1.62 24.19 -4.96
CA ASN A 163 -2.07 23.34 -3.87
C ASN A 163 -0.87 22.63 -3.22
N ILE A 164 -0.84 22.58 -1.89
CA ILE A 164 0.17 21.82 -1.14
C ILE A 164 -0.02 20.33 -1.39
N LYS A 165 1.07 19.64 -1.70
CA LYS A 165 1.07 18.20 -1.92
C LYS A 165 0.97 17.48 -0.59
N THR A 166 0.14 16.40 -0.56
CA THR A 166 -0.12 15.58 0.63
C THR A 166 0.06 14.08 0.35
N GLY A 167 0.78 13.72 -0.71
CA GLY A 167 1.10 12.31 -1.02
C GLY A 167 2.02 11.68 0.04
N ALA A 168 2.13 10.36 0.02
CA ALA A 168 2.88 9.57 1.00
C ALA A 168 4.33 10.05 1.16
N GLU A 169 5.02 10.28 0.05
CA GLU A 169 6.37 10.82 0.01
C GLU A 169 6.53 12.12 0.82
N PHE A 170 5.61 13.08 0.64
CA PHE A 170 5.68 14.39 1.32
C PHE A 170 5.32 14.28 2.80
N ALA A 171 4.36 13.42 3.15
CA ALA A 171 4.02 13.12 4.52
C ALA A 171 5.20 12.46 5.25
N HIS A 172 5.87 11.51 4.61
CA HIS A 172 7.05 10.85 5.14
C HIS A 172 8.19 11.85 5.36
N ARG A 173 8.56 12.64 4.36
CA ARG A 173 9.59 13.69 4.48
C ARG A 173 9.36 14.61 5.66
N TYR A 174 8.12 15.08 5.81
CA TYR A 174 7.78 15.98 6.90
C TYR A 174 7.82 15.31 8.27
N CYS A 175 7.28 14.10 8.39
CA CYS A 175 7.19 13.41 9.68
C CYS A 175 8.54 12.85 10.16
N SER A 176 9.40 12.39 9.23
CA SER A 176 10.73 11.86 9.54
C SER A 176 11.79 12.94 9.68
N GLY A 177 11.57 14.12 9.06
CA GLY A 177 12.59 15.16 8.89
C GLY A 177 13.61 14.84 7.79
N ASP A 178 13.46 13.75 7.07
CA ASP A 178 14.29 13.41 5.92
C ASP A 178 13.69 13.97 4.62
N TYR A 179 14.05 15.21 4.33
CA TYR A 179 13.55 15.94 3.15
C TYR A 179 14.16 15.45 1.82
N SER A 180 15.16 14.58 1.88
CA SER A 180 15.81 13.98 0.70
C SER A 180 15.19 12.67 0.24
N PHE A 181 14.32 12.07 1.04
CA PHE A 181 13.63 10.83 0.70
C PHE A 181 12.91 10.95 -0.65
N ILE A 182 13.04 9.93 -1.50
CA ILE A 182 12.36 9.77 -2.79
C ILE A 182 11.72 8.38 -2.80
N GLU A 183 10.44 8.32 -3.10
CA GLU A 183 9.67 7.11 -3.26
C GLU A 183 10.04 6.35 -4.54
#